data_cfb01ccc3c2d3f30ef3b65547f790683
#
_entry.id   cfb01ccc3c2d3f30ef3b65547f790683
#
_cell.length_a   1.000
_cell.length_b   1.000
_cell.length_c   1.000
_cell.angle_alpha   90.00
_cell.angle_beta   90.00
_cell.angle_gamma   90.00
#
_symmetry.space_group_name_H-M   'P 1'
#
loop_
_entity.id
_entity.type
_entity.pdbx_description
1 polymer ?
#
loop_
_entity_poly.entity_id
_entity_poly.type
_entity_poly.pdbx_seq_one_letter_code
_entity_poly.pdbx_strand_id
1 'polypeptide(L)'
;LAKEEVDRLKWFCMGMIVFFIVTGCAQQSQEKLQPAAPHSIAAKGNDDLQRMDTAKRLVRQDQRVDEATAVIVDHELSVGLKVSNFNRFFLKRIRKENHDRLKKQFPKPYQIQVTTDNKLFAELKKMESEQRKNPSYRTKAAQQKLKKINEDMKG
;
A
#
# COMPACT_ATOMS: atom_id res chain seq x y z
N LEU A 1 -64.91 -2.21 -14.53
CA LEU A 1 -63.83 -3.18 -14.47
C LEU A 1 -62.46 -2.55 -14.15
N ALA A 2 -62.18 -1.29 -14.53
CA ALA A 2 -60.89 -0.65 -14.27
C ALA A 2 -60.74 -0.02 -12.87
N LYS A 3 -61.85 0.13 -12.12
CA LYS A 3 -61.85 0.82 -10.82
C LYS A 3 -61.61 -0.13 -9.64
N GLU A 4 -61.92 -1.40 -9.79
CA GLU A 4 -61.69 -2.42 -8.74
C GLU A 4 -60.22 -2.87 -8.65
N GLU A 5 -59.47 -2.82 -9.72
CA GLU A 5 -58.04 -3.19 -9.70
C GLU A 5 -57.18 -2.16 -8.94
N VAL A 6 -57.54 -0.88 -9.06
CA VAL A 6 -56.79 0.21 -8.40
C VAL A 6 -56.96 0.17 -6.89
N ASP A 7 -58.15 -0.24 -6.42
CA ASP A 7 -58.40 -0.29 -4.95
C ASP A 7 -57.74 -1.50 -4.29
N ARG A 8 -57.60 -2.61 -4.99
CA ARG A 8 -56.83 -3.79 -4.54
C ARG A 8 -55.33 -3.48 -4.43
N LEU A 9 -54.80 -2.70 -5.38
CA LEU A 9 -53.40 -2.31 -5.39
C LEU A 9 -53.06 -1.35 -4.21
N LYS A 10 -53.99 -0.45 -3.87
CA LYS A 10 -53.80 0.47 -2.73
C LYS A 10 -53.84 -0.26 -1.40
N TRP A 11 -54.67 -1.28 -1.24
CA TRP A 11 -54.73 -2.09 0.00
C TRP A 11 -53.47 -2.95 0.18
N PHE A 12 -52.90 -3.43 -0.93
CA PHE A 12 -51.64 -4.21 -0.91
C PHE A 12 -50.45 -3.32 -0.52
N CYS A 13 -50.38 -2.09 -1.01
CA CYS A 13 -49.31 -1.14 -0.63
C CYS A 13 -49.45 -0.64 0.84
N MET A 14 -50.65 -0.56 1.37
CA MET A 14 -50.86 -0.08 2.74
C MET A 14 -50.58 -1.16 3.79
N GLY A 15 -50.74 -2.45 3.43
CA GLY A 15 -50.43 -3.58 4.30
C GLY A 15 -48.93 -3.85 4.46
N MET A 16 -48.10 -3.41 3.46
CA MET A 16 -46.66 -3.67 3.45
C MET A 16 -45.83 -2.61 4.24
N ILE A 17 -46.43 -1.46 4.56
CA ILE A 17 -45.77 -0.37 5.30
C ILE A 17 -45.76 -0.60 6.83
N VAL A 18 -46.64 -1.46 7.35
CA VAL A 18 -46.75 -1.71 8.81
C VAL A 18 -45.75 -2.78 9.33
N PHE A 19 -45.08 -3.51 8.44
CA PHE A 19 -44.20 -4.62 8.86
C PHE A 19 -42.71 -4.26 8.99
N PHE A 20 -42.33 -2.99 8.79
CA PHE A 20 -40.92 -2.55 8.82
C PHE A 20 -40.51 -1.75 10.07
N ILE A 21 -41.34 -1.71 11.13
CA ILE A 21 -41.01 -0.91 12.31
C ILE A 21 -40.83 -1.80 13.54
N VAL A 22 -40.11 -2.90 13.46
CA VAL A 22 -39.55 -3.54 14.68
C VAL A 22 -38.34 -4.37 14.32
N THR A 23 -37.20 -3.77 14.08
CA THR A 23 -35.87 -4.31 14.40
C THR A 23 -34.82 -3.21 14.25
N GLY A 24 -35.00 -2.14 14.98
CA GLY A 24 -33.94 -1.20 15.29
C GLY A 24 -33.15 -1.68 16.50
N CYS A 25 -32.34 -2.73 16.39
CA CYS A 25 -31.23 -2.90 17.30
C CYS A 25 -30.18 -1.85 16.97
N ALA A 26 -30.27 -0.72 17.63
CA ALA A 26 -29.17 0.20 17.79
C ALA A 26 -28.07 -0.52 18.57
N GLN A 27 -27.17 -1.18 17.85
CA GLN A 27 -25.91 -1.65 18.40
C GLN A 27 -24.99 -0.43 18.44
N GLN A 28 -25.18 0.33 19.50
CA GLN A 28 -24.29 1.39 19.92
C GLN A 28 -22.98 0.69 20.34
N SER A 29 -22.08 0.52 19.38
CA SER A 29 -20.70 0.13 19.67
C SER A 29 -20.10 1.23 20.53
N GLN A 30 -20.18 1.04 21.85
CA GLN A 30 -19.31 1.75 22.76
C GLN A 30 -17.87 1.38 22.34
N GLU A 31 -17.24 2.31 21.65
CA GLU A 31 -15.82 2.34 21.47
C GLU A 31 -15.17 2.48 22.85
N LYS A 32 -15.07 1.35 23.55
CA LYS A 32 -14.14 1.22 24.67
C LYS A 32 -12.78 1.57 24.09
N LEU A 33 -12.22 2.68 24.53
CA LEU A 33 -10.77 2.93 24.45
C LEU A 33 -10.07 1.72 25.08
N GLN A 34 -9.79 0.71 24.28
CA GLN A 34 -8.83 -0.30 24.65
C GLN A 34 -7.48 0.39 24.70
N PRO A 35 -6.72 0.25 25.81
CA PRO A 35 -5.32 0.65 25.83
C PRO A 35 -4.67 -0.05 24.65
N ALA A 36 -3.95 0.72 23.81
CA ALA A 36 -3.25 0.21 22.64
C ALA A 36 -2.44 -1.03 23.03
N ALA A 37 -2.96 -2.21 22.68
CA ALA A 37 -2.18 -3.43 22.76
C ALA A 37 -0.92 -3.21 21.92
N PRO A 38 0.27 -3.66 22.35
CA PRO A 38 1.47 -3.53 21.55
C PRO A 38 1.20 -4.19 20.20
N HIS A 39 1.13 -3.37 19.14
CA HIS A 39 0.99 -3.88 17.79
C HIS A 39 2.10 -4.90 17.58
N SER A 40 1.74 -6.16 17.45
CA SER A 40 2.70 -7.24 17.34
C SER A 40 3.63 -6.93 16.15
N ILE A 41 4.93 -7.13 16.33
CA ILE A 41 5.95 -6.92 15.30
C ILE A 41 5.58 -7.65 13.99
N ALA A 42 4.91 -8.79 14.11
CA ALA A 42 4.41 -9.57 12.97
C ALA A 42 3.29 -8.85 12.18
N ALA A 43 2.34 -8.18 12.85
CA ALA A 43 1.29 -7.42 12.16
C ALA A 43 1.88 -6.25 11.36
N LYS A 44 2.87 -5.55 11.93
CA LYS A 44 3.58 -4.45 11.28
C LYS A 44 4.42 -4.94 10.10
N GLY A 45 5.00 -6.13 10.17
CA GLY A 45 5.76 -6.74 9.06
C GLY A 45 4.89 -7.05 7.84
N ASN A 46 3.70 -7.60 8.04
CA ASN A 46 2.74 -7.87 6.96
C ASN A 46 2.26 -6.58 6.29
N ASP A 47 2.07 -5.52 7.06
CA ASP A 47 1.71 -4.18 6.58
C ASP A 47 2.80 -3.60 5.66
N ASP A 48 4.09 -3.80 6.02
CA ASP A 48 5.19 -3.36 5.18
C ASP A 48 5.26 -4.14 3.88
N LEU A 49 5.05 -5.46 3.89
CA LEU A 49 5.03 -6.26 2.66
C LEU A 49 3.93 -5.78 1.71
N GLN A 50 2.76 -5.49 2.22
CA GLN A 50 1.65 -4.96 1.42
C GLN A 50 1.97 -3.57 0.84
N ARG A 51 2.64 -2.71 1.61
CA ARG A 51 3.11 -1.39 1.16
C ARG A 51 4.21 -1.51 0.11
N MET A 52 5.15 -2.44 0.27
CA MET A 52 6.18 -2.74 -0.73
C MET A 52 5.54 -3.17 -2.06
N ASP A 53 4.53 -4.05 -2.04
CA ASP A 53 3.82 -4.47 -3.25
C ASP A 53 3.05 -3.30 -3.88
N THR A 54 2.49 -2.42 -3.08
CA THR A 54 1.85 -1.19 -3.57
C THR A 54 2.85 -0.27 -4.24
N ALA A 55 4.02 -0.05 -3.64
CA ALA A 55 5.08 0.77 -4.22
C ALA A 55 5.54 0.20 -5.57
N LYS A 56 5.79 -1.12 -5.64
CA LYS A 56 6.18 -1.80 -6.88
C LYS A 56 5.13 -1.68 -7.96
N ARG A 57 3.85 -1.86 -7.63
CA ARG A 57 2.74 -1.72 -8.57
C ARG A 57 2.64 -0.31 -9.13
N LEU A 58 2.83 0.71 -8.30
CA LEU A 58 2.80 2.11 -8.71
C LEU A 58 3.89 2.46 -9.72
N VAL A 59 5.13 2.06 -9.44
CA VAL A 59 6.25 2.38 -10.34
C VAL A 59 6.19 1.58 -11.64
N ARG A 60 5.61 0.37 -11.62
CA ARG A 60 5.40 -0.46 -12.82
C ARG A 60 4.29 0.05 -13.74
N GLN A 61 3.50 1.04 -13.33
CA GLN A 61 2.60 1.77 -14.23
C GLN A 61 3.38 2.64 -15.24
N ASP A 62 4.63 2.94 -14.97
CA ASP A 62 5.53 3.57 -15.93
C ASP A 62 6.05 2.51 -16.91
N GLN A 63 5.62 2.58 -18.16
CA GLN A 63 5.97 1.61 -19.21
C GLN A 63 7.49 1.51 -19.50
N ARG A 64 8.28 2.46 -19.00
CA ARG A 64 9.75 2.46 -19.11
C ARG A 64 10.40 1.56 -18.05
N VAL A 65 9.65 1.10 -17.05
CA VAL A 65 10.13 0.27 -15.96
C VAL A 65 9.82 -1.20 -16.23
N ASP A 66 10.84 -1.99 -16.52
CA ASP A 66 10.74 -3.41 -16.80
C ASP A 66 10.55 -4.23 -15.50
N GLU A 67 11.30 -3.89 -14.46
CA GLU A 67 11.25 -4.57 -13.16
C GLU A 67 11.39 -3.56 -12.02
N ALA A 68 10.74 -3.85 -10.89
CA ALA A 68 10.83 -3.04 -9.69
C ALA A 68 11.03 -3.91 -8.45
N THR A 69 11.83 -3.43 -7.52
CA THR A 69 12.01 -3.97 -6.18
C THR A 69 11.74 -2.89 -5.15
N ALA A 70 11.23 -3.24 -3.98
CA ALA A 70 10.97 -2.30 -2.90
C ALA A 70 11.30 -2.92 -1.55
N VAL A 71 11.86 -2.11 -0.65
CA VAL A 71 12.18 -2.48 0.73
C VAL A 71 11.68 -1.37 1.64
N ILE A 72 11.02 -1.77 2.73
CA ILE A 72 10.63 -0.84 3.81
C ILE A 72 11.26 -1.30 5.11
N VAL A 73 12.06 -0.44 5.71
CA VAL A 73 12.55 -0.63 7.07
C VAL A 73 12.20 0.63 7.85
N ASP A 74 11.41 0.47 8.90
CA ASP A 74 10.81 1.56 9.66
C ASP A 74 9.99 2.51 8.77
N HIS A 75 10.48 3.71 8.50
CA HIS A 75 9.85 4.69 7.62
C HIS A 75 10.69 4.99 6.37
N GLU A 76 11.72 4.20 6.11
CA GLU A 76 12.52 4.32 4.89
C GLU A 76 11.99 3.36 3.83
N LEU A 77 11.49 3.91 2.73
CA LEU A 77 11.05 3.19 1.53
C LEU A 77 12.09 3.38 0.44
N SER A 78 12.80 2.33 0.09
CA SER A 78 13.78 2.32 -0.99
C SER A 78 13.30 1.47 -2.15
N VAL A 79 13.29 2.04 -3.34
CA VAL A 79 12.77 1.43 -4.55
C VAL A 79 13.85 1.37 -5.62
N GLY A 80 14.12 0.18 -6.12
CA GLY A 80 14.99 -0.05 -7.27
C GLY A 80 14.16 -0.23 -8.53
N LEU A 81 14.57 0.41 -9.61
CA LEU A 81 13.94 0.33 -10.92
C LEU A 81 14.92 -0.24 -11.94
N LYS A 82 14.51 -1.25 -12.69
CA LYS A 82 15.20 -1.72 -13.88
C LYS A 82 14.50 -1.11 -15.10
N VAL A 83 15.26 -0.38 -15.88
CA VAL A 83 14.74 0.42 -16.99
C VAL A 83 15.26 -0.19 -18.30
N SER A 84 14.40 -0.25 -19.31
CA SER A 84 14.74 -0.76 -20.63
C SER A 84 15.90 0.01 -21.27
N ASN A 85 16.66 -0.66 -22.11
CA ASN A 85 17.87 -0.11 -22.75
C ASN A 85 17.59 1.18 -23.55
N PHE A 86 16.43 1.28 -24.17
CA PHE A 86 16.02 2.46 -24.93
C PHE A 86 15.81 3.71 -24.07
N ASN A 87 15.55 3.55 -22.78
CA ASN A 87 15.26 4.62 -21.85
C ASN A 87 16.46 5.07 -21.00
N ARG A 88 17.66 4.57 -21.29
CA ARG A 88 18.89 4.88 -20.52
C ARG A 88 19.24 6.37 -20.46
N PHE A 89 18.90 7.13 -21.47
CA PHE A 89 19.15 8.58 -21.51
C PHE A 89 18.19 9.37 -20.58
N PHE A 90 17.14 8.74 -20.11
CA PHE A 90 16.09 9.37 -19.30
C PHE A 90 16.08 8.96 -17.83
N LEU A 91 17.12 8.25 -17.35
CA LEU A 91 17.14 7.69 -16.00
C LEU A 91 16.87 8.70 -14.89
N LYS A 92 17.46 9.90 -14.97
CA LYS A 92 17.23 10.97 -13.99
C LYS A 92 15.76 11.39 -13.94
N ARG A 93 15.14 11.54 -15.11
CA ARG A 93 13.73 11.91 -15.24
C ARG A 93 12.82 10.79 -14.74
N ILE A 94 13.11 9.53 -15.11
CA ILE A 94 12.35 8.36 -14.66
C ILE A 94 12.40 8.25 -13.13
N ARG A 95 13.57 8.39 -12.51
CA ARG A 95 13.71 8.39 -11.04
C ARG A 95 12.85 9.48 -10.40
N LYS A 96 12.94 10.72 -10.91
CA LYS A 96 12.19 11.85 -10.36
C LYS A 96 10.68 11.63 -10.45
N GLU A 97 10.17 11.26 -11.62
CA GLU A 97 8.74 11.06 -11.84
C GLU A 97 8.18 9.92 -10.96
N ASN A 98 8.92 8.81 -10.82
CA ASN A 98 8.53 7.71 -9.95
C ASN A 98 8.66 8.07 -8.46
N HIS A 99 9.67 8.83 -8.06
CA HIS A 99 9.77 9.36 -6.71
C HIS A 99 8.57 10.25 -6.36
N ASP A 100 8.19 11.18 -7.25
CA ASP A 100 7.06 12.09 -7.03
C ASP A 100 5.73 11.33 -6.96
N ARG A 101 5.57 10.26 -7.76
CA ARG A 101 4.42 9.35 -7.72
C ARG A 101 4.33 8.61 -6.38
N LEU A 102 5.44 8.07 -5.92
CA LEU A 102 5.51 7.38 -4.62
C LEU A 102 5.22 8.35 -3.47
N LYS A 103 5.75 9.56 -3.51
CA LYS A 103 5.55 10.57 -2.47
C LYS A 103 4.08 10.96 -2.28
N LYS A 104 3.27 10.92 -3.34
CA LYS A 104 1.82 11.14 -3.26
C LYS A 104 1.10 10.02 -2.52
N GLN A 105 1.55 8.77 -2.70
CA GLN A 105 0.94 7.60 -2.07
C GLN A 105 1.47 7.33 -0.65
N PHE A 106 2.73 7.67 -0.41
CA PHE A 106 3.40 7.48 0.87
C PHE A 106 3.78 8.83 1.47
N PRO A 107 2.82 9.54 2.13
CA PRO A 107 3.11 10.81 2.77
C PRO A 107 4.02 10.62 3.99
N LYS A 108 4.40 11.72 4.64
CA LYS A 108 5.16 11.65 5.90
C LYS A 108 4.51 10.64 6.87
N PRO A 109 5.30 9.87 7.63
CA PRO A 109 6.73 10.03 7.87
C PRO A 109 7.67 9.31 6.91
N TYR A 110 7.18 8.74 5.77
CA TYR A 110 8.04 7.97 4.86
C TYR A 110 9.11 8.82 4.20
N GLN A 111 10.36 8.33 4.24
CA GLN A 111 11.48 8.82 3.46
C GLN A 111 11.64 7.91 2.24
N ILE A 112 11.53 8.48 1.04
CA ILE A 112 11.50 7.73 -0.20
C ILE A 112 12.81 7.93 -0.95
N GLN A 113 13.43 6.82 -1.36
CA GLN A 113 14.60 6.79 -2.23
C GLN A 113 14.29 5.95 -3.48
N VAL A 114 14.75 6.41 -4.64
CA VAL A 114 14.54 5.68 -5.91
C VAL A 114 15.86 5.61 -6.66
N THR A 115 16.24 4.41 -7.06
CA THR A 115 17.46 4.18 -7.85
C THR A 115 17.17 3.45 -9.15
N THR A 116 18.01 3.68 -10.14
CA THR A 116 18.11 2.92 -11.40
C THR A 116 19.48 2.25 -11.57
N ASP A 117 20.30 2.28 -10.53
CA ASP A 117 21.57 1.59 -10.50
C ASP A 117 21.36 0.08 -10.39
N ASN A 118 22.01 -0.69 -11.28
CA ASN A 118 21.84 -2.14 -11.34
C ASN A 118 22.39 -2.88 -10.12
N LYS A 119 23.49 -2.38 -9.52
CA LYS A 119 24.09 -2.96 -8.32
C LYS A 119 23.17 -2.76 -7.13
N LEU A 120 22.72 -1.52 -6.92
CA LEU A 120 21.81 -1.19 -5.82
C LEU A 120 20.46 -1.87 -5.99
N PHE A 121 19.96 -2.01 -7.23
CA PHE A 121 18.77 -2.80 -7.53
C PHE A 121 18.93 -4.26 -7.06
N ALA A 122 20.06 -4.91 -7.36
CA ALA A 122 20.31 -6.29 -6.96
C ALA A 122 20.40 -6.43 -5.43
N GLU A 123 21.01 -5.47 -4.75
CA GLU A 123 21.10 -5.44 -3.29
C GLU A 123 19.72 -5.26 -2.63
N LEU A 124 18.89 -4.35 -3.15
CA LEU A 124 17.50 -4.16 -2.70
C LEU A 124 16.65 -5.41 -2.94
N LYS A 125 16.80 -6.05 -4.11
CA LYS A 125 16.09 -7.29 -4.44
C LYS A 125 16.42 -8.43 -3.48
N LYS A 126 17.68 -8.53 -3.06
CA LYS A 126 18.10 -9.49 -2.02
C LYS A 126 17.44 -9.16 -0.67
N MET A 127 17.44 -7.90 -0.27
CA MET A 127 16.79 -7.47 0.97
C MET A 127 15.27 -7.71 0.94
N GLU A 128 14.60 -7.41 -0.17
CA GLU A 128 13.18 -7.71 -0.36
C GLU A 128 12.90 -9.21 -0.16
N SER A 129 13.73 -10.07 -0.76
CA SER A 129 13.59 -11.53 -0.61
C SER A 129 13.75 -11.99 0.84
N GLU A 130 14.73 -11.44 1.56
CA GLU A 130 14.94 -11.71 2.99
C GLU A 130 13.74 -11.24 3.84
N GLN A 131 13.24 -10.06 3.56
CA GLN A 131 12.08 -9.49 4.27
C GLN A 131 10.80 -10.30 4.01
N ARG A 132 10.60 -10.82 2.81
CA ARG A 132 9.46 -11.69 2.49
C ARG A 132 9.51 -13.03 3.20
N LYS A 133 10.71 -13.59 3.41
CA LYS A 133 10.91 -14.83 4.17
C LYS A 133 10.71 -14.62 5.67
N ASN A 134 11.04 -13.43 6.15
CA ASN A 134 10.91 -13.06 7.56
C ASN A 134 10.27 -11.68 7.69
N PRO A 135 8.96 -11.60 7.89
CA PRO A 135 8.24 -10.33 8.06
C PRO A 135 8.75 -9.48 9.24
N SER A 136 9.43 -10.09 10.19
CA SER A 136 10.09 -9.39 11.32
C SER A 136 11.50 -8.87 10.99
N TYR A 137 11.86 -8.77 9.72
CA TYR A 137 13.18 -8.35 9.21
C TYR A 137 13.46 -6.84 9.46
N ARG A 138 13.31 -6.41 10.71
CA ARG A 138 13.60 -5.03 11.18
C ARG A 138 14.79 -5.02 12.13
N THR A 139 15.83 -5.77 11.77
CA THR A 139 17.03 -5.84 12.60
C THR A 139 17.89 -4.58 12.42
N LYS A 140 18.73 -4.27 13.42
CA LYS A 140 19.74 -3.22 13.27
C LYS A 140 20.63 -3.43 12.04
N ALA A 141 20.93 -4.68 11.70
CA ALA A 141 21.69 -5.02 10.50
C ALA A 141 20.94 -4.64 9.20
N ALA A 142 19.62 -4.88 9.14
CA ALA A 142 18.82 -4.48 8.00
C ALA A 142 18.74 -2.95 7.85
N GLN A 143 18.58 -2.23 8.96
CA GLN A 143 18.61 -0.76 9.00
C GLN A 143 19.95 -0.20 8.49
N GLN A 144 21.06 -0.72 9.02
CA GLN A 144 22.40 -0.29 8.61
C GLN A 144 22.66 -0.58 7.12
N LYS A 145 22.24 -1.75 6.63
CA LYS A 145 22.38 -2.13 5.23
C LYS A 145 21.56 -1.22 4.32
N LEU A 146 20.28 -0.95 4.67
CA LEU A 146 19.44 -0.05 3.89
C LEU A 146 19.99 1.37 3.89
N LYS A 147 20.44 1.86 5.05
CA LYS A 147 21.06 3.18 5.17
C LYS A 147 22.27 3.32 4.25
N LYS A 148 23.17 2.31 4.22
CA LYS A 148 24.32 2.31 3.30
C LYS A 148 23.87 2.36 1.84
N ILE A 149 22.89 1.54 1.44
CA ILE A 149 22.33 1.58 0.09
C ILE A 149 21.78 2.97 -0.24
N ASN A 150 21.05 3.60 0.70
CA ASN A 150 20.49 4.93 0.52
C ASN A 150 21.55 6.04 0.43
N GLU A 151 22.67 5.89 1.12
CA GLU A 151 23.84 6.77 0.98
C GLU A 151 24.47 6.61 -0.42
N ASP A 152 24.65 5.38 -0.88
CA ASP A 152 25.18 5.09 -2.23
C ASP A 152 24.24 5.59 -3.35
N MET A 153 22.93 5.76 -3.10
CA MET A 153 21.97 6.37 -4.05
C MET A 153 22.15 7.87 -4.22
N LYS A 154 22.73 8.54 -3.22
CA LYS A 154 22.91 10.00 -3.24
C LYS A 154 24.15 10.42 -4.05
N GLY A 155 25.07 9.48 -4.30
CA GLY A 155 26.25 9.54 -5.18
C GLY A 155 27.22 10.57 -4.81
#